data_a3ddad68b41ec5471aacbfcc511cf71d
#
_entry.id   a3ddad68b41ec5471aacbfcc511cf71d
#
_cell.length_a   1.000
_cell.length_b   1.000
_cell.length_c   1.000
_cell.angle_alpha   90.00
_cell.angle_beta   90.00
_cell.angle_gamma   90.00
#
_symmetry.space_group_name_H-M   'P 1'
#
loop_
_entity.id
_entity.type
_entity.pdbx_description
1 polymer ?
#
loop_
_entity_poly.entity_id
_entity_poly.type
_entity_poly.pdbx_seq_one_letter_code
_entity_poly.pdbx_strand_id
1 'polypeptide(L)'
;MSSPETVWEELASIDADPPTMRDKCTQCRRPVPVCWCPGLPKTRLSPASRLIILQHPAEVKRCLRTAPMLTFGLEVGKCLTFRGKKFPLLKHEGLSDILADTNTVMLYPTIASTTLNALDPVGLNGQKPYNLVILDGTWPQAKAMYHNSPILHSVRSCKLVGLPISEYVIRTQPTEGCLSTLETGALALSILEGNSQIRNELLGPLHYLCRFQLQNGAVTHQSKEWRIKQHTYPKLIGKRLAKQLRVLPED
;
A
#
# COMPACT_ATOMS: atom_id res chain seq x y z
N MET A 1 -39.35 15.61 41.20
CA MET A 1 -38.39 15.93 40.07
C MET A 1 -37.02 15.58 40.58
N SER A 2 -36.41 14.52 40.03
CA SER A 2 -35.06 14.10 40.39
C SER A 2 -34.07 15.18 40.01
N SER A 3 -33.11 15.52 40.87
CA SER A 3 -32.07 16.50 40.54
C SER A 3 -31.20 15.97 39.42
N PRO A 4 -30.57 16.83 38.58
CA PRO A 4 -29.66 16.35 37.54
C PRO A 4 -28.53 15.47 38.08
N GLU A 5 -28.09 15.68 39.32
CA GLU A 5 -27.06 14.90 40.01
C GLU A 5 -27.51 13.45 40.25
N THR A 6 -28.76 13.22 40.69
CA THR A 6 -29.31 11.85 40.88
C THR A 6 -29.40 11.06 39.56
N VAL A 7 -29.71 11.74 38.46
CA VAL A 7 -29.74 11.08 37.12
C VAL A 7 -28.36 10.65 36.66
N TRP A 8 -27.33 11.45 36.96
CA TRP A 8 -25.93 11.08 36.63
C TRP A 8 -25.41 9.92 37.51
N GLU A 9 -25.81 9.87 38.78
CA GLU A 9 -25.48 8.76 39.67
C GLU A 9 -26.18 7.47 39.26
N GLU A 10 -27.46 7.54 38.85
CA GLU A 10 -28.19 6.38 38.29
C GLU A 10 -27.55 5.88 36.99
N LEU A 11 -27.15 6.78 36.07
CA LEU A 11 -26.46 6.41 34.82
C LEU A 11 -25.06 5.83 35.09
N ALA A 12 -24.35 6.33 36.09
CA ALA A 12 -23.02 5.82 36.46
C ALA A 12 -23.09 4.45 37.17
N SER A 13 -24.25 4.11 37.76
CA SER A 13 -24.50 2.81 38.40
C SER A 13 -24.92 1.70 37.45
N ILE A 14 -25.20 2.01 36.18
CA ILE A 14 -25.50 0.99 35.17
C ILE A 14 -24.20 0.25 34.86
N ASP A 15 -24.12 -1.02 35.28
CA ASP A 15 -23.02 -1.91 34.91
C ASP A 15 -22.95 -2.03 33.40
N ALA A 16 -22.02 -1.28 32.80
CA ALA A 16 -21.69 -1.44 31.39
C ALA A 16 -20.79 -2.66 31.26
N ASP A 17 -21.39 -3.83 31.05
CA ASP A 17 -20.63 -5.00 30.63
C ASP A 17 -19.81 -4.64 29.37
N PRO A 18 -18.49 -4.74 29.40
CA PRO A 18 -17.70 -4.45 28.23
C PRO A 18 -18.13 -5.39 27.10
N PRO A 19 -18.43 -4.87 25.90
CA PRO A 19 -18.92 -5.70 24.82
C PRO A 19 -17.93 -6.83 24.52
N THR A 20 -18.43 -8.06 24.41
CA THR A 20 -17.61 -9.23 24.08
C THR A 20 -16.84 -8.95 22.80
N MET A 21 -15.52 -8.89 22.90
CA MET A 21 -14.65 -8.60 21.74
C MET A 21 -14.72 -9.74 20.73
N ARG A 22 -14.97 -9.41 19.47
CA ARG A 22 -14.97 -10.40 18.38
C ARG A 22 -13.63 -11.08 18.25
N ASP A 23 -13.64 -12.39 18.01
CA ASP A 23 -12.42 -13.16 17.74
C ASP A 23 -11.64 -12.58 16.57
N LYS A 24 -10.33 -12.42 16.76
CA LYS A 24 -9.42 -11.87 15.76
C LYS A 24 -8.49 -12.96 15.23
N CYS A 25 -8.30 -12.96 13.92
CA CYS A 25 -7.30 -13.79 13.28
C CYS A 25 -5.90 -13.50 13.88
N THR A 26 -5.17 -14.52 14.28
CA THR A 26 -3.83 -14.39 14.86
C THR A 26 -2.81 -13.78 13.91
N GLN A 27 -2.99 -13.99 12.59
CA GLN A 27 -2.07 -13.51 11.55
C GLN A 27 -2.39 -12.08 11.11
N CYS A 28 -3.57 -11.81 10.56
CA CYS A 28 -3.90 -10.48 10.01
C CYS A 28 -4.52 -9.52 11.02
N ARG A 29 -4.85 -9.98 12.23
CA ARG A 29 -5.46 -9.21 13.32
C ARG A 29 -6.84 -8.64 13.00
N ARG A 30 -7.47 -9.09 11.92
CA ARG A 30 -8.86 -8.73 11.59
C ARG A 30 -9.83 -9.68 12.29
N PRO A 31 -11.10 -9.24 12.51
CA PRO A 31 -12.13 -10.17 12.95
C PRO A 31 -12.19 -11.39 12.02
N VAL A 32 -12.37 -12.59 12.59
CA VAL A 32 -12.34 -13.85 11.84
C VAL A 32 -13.28 -13.85 10.61
N PRO A 33 -14.52 -13.34 10.68
CA PRO A 33 -15.43 -13.33 9.53
C PRO A 33 -14.96 -12.50 8.34
N VAL A 34 -14.03 -11.55 8.55
CA VAL A 34 -13.49 -10.66 7.50
C VAL A 34 -11.98 -10.84 7.32
N CYS A 35 -11.48 -12.02 7.69
CA CYS A 35 -10.08 -12.40 7.52
C CYS A 35 -9.77 -12.61 6.04
N TRP A 36 -8.68 -11.99 5.56
CA TRP A 36 -8.21 -12.16 4.18
C TRP A 36 -7.10 -13.21 4.02
N CYS A 37 -6.64 -13.82 5.12
CA CYS A 37 -5.58 -14.83 5.09
C CYS A 37 -5.89 -16.05 4.19
N PRO A 38 -7.15 -16.50 4.03
CA PRO A 38 -7.45 -17.56 3.07
C PRO A 38 -7.11 -17.24 1.62
N GLY A 39 -6.91 -15.96 1.29
CA GLY A 39 -6.45 -15.52 -0.02
C GLY A 39 -4.94 -15.50 -0.20
N LEU A 40 -4.16 -15.78 0.86
CA LEU A 40 -2.70 -15.88 0.75
C LEU A 40 -2.29 -17.07 -0.12
N PRO A 41 -1.13 -17.02 -0.77
CA PRO A 41 -0.54 -18.16 -1.43
C PRO A 41 -0.47 -19.38 -0.48
N LYS A 42 -0.77 -20.58 -0.97
CA LYS A 42 -0.70 -21.81 -0.16
C LYS A 42 0.69 -22.02 0.45
N THR A 43 1.71 -21.73 -0.33
CA THR A 43 3.10 -21.68 0.11
C THR A 43 3.58 -20.24 -0.11
N ARG A 44 4.27 -19.67 0.87
CA ARG A 44 4.83 -18.31 0.72
C ARG A 44 5.77 -18.26 -0.48
N LEU A 45 5.65 -17.21 -1.28
CA LEU A 45 6.48 -17.05 -2.46
C LEU A 45 7.91 -16.64 -2.07
N SER A 46 8.89 -17.20 -2.76
CA SER A 46 10.32 -16.93 -2.55
C SER A 46 10.96 -16.39 -3.83
N PRO A 47 10.62 -15.15 -4.28
CA PRO A 47 11.31 -14.53 -5.40
C PRO A 47 12.79 -14.37 -5.09
N ALA A 48 13.66 -14.35 -6.10
CA ALA A 48 15.08 -14.07 -5.91
C ALA A 48 15.29 -12.67 -5.31
N SER A 49 14.60 -11.67 -5.83
CA SER A 49 14.58 -10.30 -5.34
C SER A 49 13.83 -10.16 -4.02
N ARG A 50 14.07 -9.07 -3.31
CA ARG A 50 13.36 -8.75 -2.06
C ARG A 50 12.73 -7.36 -2.12
N LEU A 51 11.64 -7.22 -1.38
CA LEU A 51 10.85 -6.01 -1.27
C LEU A 51 11.20 -5.25 0.01
N ILE A 52 11.48 -3.97 -0.11
CA ILE A 52 11.83 -3.07 0.99
C ILE A 52 10.74 -2.00 1.10
N ILE A 53 9.90 -2.09 2.11
CA ILE A 53 8.80 -1.15 2.33
C ILE A 53 9.25 -0.08 3.32
N LEU A 54 9.40 1.15 2.86
CA LEU A 54 9.60 2.33 3.70
C LEU A 54 8.24 2.91 4.04
N GLN A 55 7.72 2.56 5.23
CA GLN A 55 6.33 2.83 5.62
C GLN A 55 6.23 4.11 6.46
N HIS A 56 5.34 5.02 6.05
CA HIS A 56 4.98 6.16 6.89
C HIS A 56 4.24 5.71 8.16
N PRO A 57 4.54 6.28 9.36
CA PRO A 57 3.91 5.83 10.61
C PRO A 57 2.38 5.89 10.63
N ALA A 58 1.76 6.83 9.90
CA ALA A 58 0.31 6.93 9.82
C ALA A 58 -0.36 5.73 9.14
N GLU A 59 0.37 4.98 8.28
CA GLU A 59 -0.18 3.81 7.60
C GLU A 59 -0.47 2.65 8.56
N VAL A 60 0.26 2.58 9.69
CA VAL A 60 0.06 1.54 10.72
C VAL A 60 -1.35 1.58 11.30
N LYS A 61 -1.94 2.77 11.41
CA LYS A 61 -3.28 2.98 11.99
C LYS A 61 -4.43 2.73 10.99
N ARG A 62 -4.13 2.51 9.71
CA ARG A 62 -5.16 2.26 8.70
C ARG A 62 -5.68 0.84 8.78
N CYS A 63 -7.00 0.67 8.84
CA CYS A 63 -7.65 -0.64 8.93
C CYS A 63 -7.60 -1.45 7.61
N LEU A 64 -7.62 -0.79 6.46
CA LEU A 64 -7.63 -1.43 5.12
C LEU A 64 -6.27 -1.33 4.41
N ARG A 65 -5.18 -1.43 5.16
CA ARG A 65 -3.81 -1.42 4.63
C ARG A 65 -3.48 -2.70 3.87
N THR A 66 -2.73 -2.56 2.78
CA THR A 66 -2.39 -3.68 1.89
C THR A 66 -0.94 -4.16 2.03
N ALA A 67 -0.02 -3.34 2.57
CA ALA A 67 1.37 -3.73 2.79
C ALA A 67 1.57 -5.03 3.59
N PRO A 68 0.79 -5.34 4.67
CA PRO A 68 0.93 -6.61 5.38
C PRO A 68 0.66 -7.85 4.52
N MET A 69 -0.14 -7.74 3.46
CA MET A 69 -0.42 -8.86 2.56
C MET A 69 0.85 -9.31 1.82
N LEU A 70 1.74 -8.37 1.46
CA LEU A 70 3.06 -8.68 0.90
C LEU A 70 3.93 -9.42 1.92
N THR A 71 3.98 -8.92 3.15
CA THR A 71 4.78 -9.54 4.22
C THR A 71 4.33 -10.97 4.52
N PHE A 72 3.04 -11.25 4.45
CA PHE A 72 2.53 -12.60 4.71
C PHE A 72 2.52 -13.51 3.49
N GLY A 73 2.45 -12.96 2.28
CA GLY A 73 2.51 -13.72 1.03
C GLY A 73 3.91 -14.12 0.60
N LEU A 74 4.94 -13.40 1.09
CA LEU A 74 6.34 -13.67 0.78
C LEU A 74 7.04 -14.40 1.93
N GLU A 75 8.09 -15.16 1.62
CA GLU A 75 8.93 -15.80 2.63
C GLU A 75 9.60 -14.79 3.55
N VAL A 76 10.01 -15.27 4.73
CA VAL A 76 10.74 -14.45 5.72
C VAL A 76 12.03 -13.94 5.09
N GLY A 77 12.28 -12.64 5.24
CA GLY A 77 13.43 -11.96 4.62
C GLY A 77 13.18 -11.43 3.20
N LYS A 78 12.10 -11.85 2.52
CA LYS A 78 11.77 -11.36 1.17
C LYS A 78 10.93 -10.08 1.15
N CYS A 79 10.33 -9.72 2.28
CA CYS A 79 9.64 -8.43 2.45
C CYS A 79 10.01 -7.80 3.80
N LEU A 80 10.82 -6.76 3.75
CA LEU A 80 11.28 -6.01 4.92
C LEU A 80 10.53 -4.69 5.04
N THR A 81 10.05 -4.35 6.24
CA THR A 81 9.32 -3.09 6.46
C THR A 81 10.02 -2.23 7.51
N PHE A 82 10.43 -1.05 7.10
CA PHE A 82 11.03 -0.04 7.97
C PHE A 82 10.06 1.13 8.15
N ARG A 83 9.83 1.55 9.40
CA ARG A 83 8.85 2.59 9.73
C ARG A 83 9.50 3.89 10.13
N GLY A 84 9.16 4.98 9.42
CA GLY A 84 9.75 6.28 9.69
C GLY A 84 9.19 7.38 8.79
N LYS A 85 9.57 8.62 9.08
CA LYS A 85 9.36 9.80 8.20
C LYS A 85 10.66 10.21 7.49
N LYS A 86 11.78 9.62 7.92
CA LYS A 86 13.13 9.81 7.39
C LYS A 86 13.86 8.47 7.41
N PHE A 87 14.71 8.19 6.44
CA PHE A 87 15.45 6.94 6.29
C PHE A 87 16.90 7.21 5.87
N PRO A 88 17.87 6.38 6.34
CA PRO A 88 17.71 5.45 7.46
C PRO A 88 17.68 6.16 8.81
N LEU A 89 17.18 5.48 9.84
CA LEU A 89 17.37 5.85 11.24
C LEU A 89 18.26 4.78 11.91
N LEU A 90 18.88 5.08 13.04
CA LEU A 90 19.74 4.14 13.79
C LEU A 90 19.05 2.80 14.08
N LYS A 91 17.75 2.81 14.33
CA LYS A 91 16.93 1.61 14.57
C LYS A 91 16.63 0.78 13.31
N HIS A 92 17.01 1.24 12.13
CA HIS A 92 16.76 0.55 10.86
C HIS A 92 17.99 -0.27 10.47
N GLU A 93 18.21 -1.35 11.22
CA GLU A 93 19.36 -2.25 11.02
C GLU A 93 19.44 -2.77 9.59
N GLY A 94 20.63 -2.71 8.98
CA GLY A 94 20.89 -3.17 7.62
C GLY A 94 20.29 -2.33 6.49
N LEU A 95 19.46 -1.31 6.79
CA LEU A 95 18.81 -0.51 5.75
C LEU A 95 19.83 0.33 4.98
N SER A 96 20.86 0.86 5.63
CA SER A 96 21.91 1.65 4.98
C SER A 96 22.62 0.84 3.91
N ASP A 97 23.00 -0.41 4.21
CA ASP A 97 23.69 -1.30 3.29
C ASP A 97 22.80 -1.68 2.10
N ILE A 98 21.52 -1.94 2.37
CA ILE A 98 20.51 -2.21 1.33
C ILE A 98 20.39 -1.01 0.38
N LEU A 99 20.31 0.21 0.91
CA LEU A 99 20.17 1.42 0.09
C LEU A 99 21.45 1.78 -0.68
N ALA A 100 22.61 1.36 -0.21
CA ALA A 100 23.90 1.54 -0.87
C ALA A 100 24.20 0.46 -1.94
N ASP A 101 23.47 -0.65 -1.94
CA ASP A 101 23.65 -1.73 -2.90
C ASP A 101 23.28 -1.28 -4.32
N THR A 102 24.16 -1.55 -5.29
CA THR A 102 23.97 -1.21 -6.71
C THR A 102 22.75 -1.86 -7.36
N ASN A 103 22.30 -3.00 -6.82
CA ASN A 103 21.08 -3.68 -7.26
C ASN A 103 19.80 -3.13 -6.58
N THR A 104 19.93 -2.07 -5.79
CA THR A 104 18.76 -1.41 -5.21
C THR A 104 18.11 -0.48 -6.22
N VAL A 105 16.80 -0.65 -6.40
CA VAL A 105 15.95 0.21 -7.24
C VAL A 105 14.75 0.70 -6.43
N MET A 106 14.33 1.93 -6.65
CA MET A 106 13.22 2.52 -5.91
C MET A 106 12.10 2.90 -6.86
N LEU A 107 10.89 2.44 -6.55
CA LEU A 107 9.68 2.86 -7.26
C LEU A 107 9.23 4.25 -6.78
N TYR A 108 9.81 5.26 -7.39
CA TYR A 108 9.43 6.65 -7.16
C TYR A 108 9.67 7.49 -8.42
N PRO A 109 8.65 8.16 -8.97
CA PRO A 109 8.79 8.92 -10.21
C PRO A 109 9.58 10.20 -9.97
N THR A 110 10.79 10.25 -10.51
CA THR A 110 11.65 11.43 -10.62
C THR A 110 11.83 11.80 -12.09
N ILE A 111 12.44 12.94 -12.37
CA ILE A 111 12.79 13.35 -13.75
C ILE A 111 13.73 12.31 -14.37
N ALA A 112 14.65 11.76 -13.59
CA ALA A 112 15.64 10.77 -14.04
C ALA A 112 15.15 9.31 -13.98
N SER A 113 13.90 9.05 -13.55
CA SER A 113 13.42 7.67 -13.40
C SER A 113 13.25 6.98 -14.75
N THR A 114 13.82 5.79 -14.87
CA THR A 114 13.61 4.87 -16.00
C THR A 114 12.34 4.06 -15.81
N THR A 115 11.84 3.41 -16.85
CA THR A 115 10.73 2.47 -16.71
C THR A 115 11.23 1.17 -16.08
N LEU A 116 10.44 0.56 -15.20
CA LEU A 116 10.84 -0.70 -14.56
C LEU A 116 11.05 -1.81 -15.59
N ASN A 117 10.25 -1.81 -16.65
CA ASN A 117 10.36 -2.77 -17.76
C ASN A 117 11.65 -2.62 -18.58
N ALA A 118 12.41 -1.54 -18.41
CA ALA A 118 13.71 -1.36 -19.06
C ALA A 118 14.86 -1.99 -18.27
N LEU A 119 14.58 -2.55 -17.11
CA LEU A 119 15.56 -3.32 -16.32
C LEU A 119 15.54 -4.78 -16.76
N ASP A 120 16.71 -5.39 -16.81
CA ASP A 120 16.81 -6.82 -17.07
C ASP A 120 16.16 -7.63 -15.95
N PRO A 121 15.31 -8.61 -16.26
CA PRO A 121 14.85 -9.57 -15.26
C PRO A 121 16.02 -10.34 -14.61
N VAL A 122 15.79 -10.81 -13.38
CA VAL A 122 16.79 -11.59 -12.65
C VAL A 122 17.25 -12.79 -13.47
N GLY A 123 18.56 -12.97 -13.54
CA GLY A 123 19.22 -14.03 -14.31
C GLY A 123 19.47 -13.71 -15.79
N LEU A 124 18.74 -12.76 -16.37
CA LEU A 124 19.01 -12.31 -17.74
C LEU A 124 20.29 -11.45 -17.76
N ASN A 125 21.19 -11.71 -18.71
CA ASN A 125 22.46 -10.99 -18.84
C ASN A 125 23.30 -10.94 -17.55
N GLY A 126 23.15 -11.95 -16.67
CA GLY A 126 23.85 -11.99 -15.38
C GLY A 126 23.26 -11.04 -14.31
N GLN A 127 22.07 -10.49 -14.53
CA GLN A 127 21.40 -9.61 -13.57
C GLN A 127 21.19 -10.30 -12.22
N LYS A 128 21.73 -9.70 -11.18
CA LYS A 128 21.57 -10.15 -9.78
C LYS A 128 20.18 -9.79 -9.25
N PRO A 129 19.71 -10.48 -8.20
CA PRO A 129 18.48 -10.14 -7.53
C PRO A 129 18.41 -8.67 -7.08
N TYR A 130 17.25 -8.05 -7.19
CA TYR A 130 17.02 -6.66 -6.82
C TYR A 130 16.60 -6.49 -5.36
N ASN A 131 16.97 -5.34 -4.79
CA ASN A 131 16.29 -4.78 -3.62
C ASN A 131 15.28 -3.73 -4.13
N LEU A 132 14.02 -4.08 -4.16
CA LEU A 132 12.96 -3.19 -4.64
C LEU A 132 12.40 -2.35 -3.50
N VAL A 133 12.67 -1.05 -3.50
CA VAL A 133 12.21 -0.10 -2.48
C VAL A 133 10.88 0.52 -2.89
N ILE A 134 9.90 0.51 -1.98
CA ILE A 134 8.59 1.17 -2.14
C ILE A 134 8.34 2.11 -0.96
N LEU A 135 7.90 3.33 -1.25
CA LEU A 135 7.45 4.30 -0.24
C LEU A 135 5.95 4.09 0.04
N ASP A 136 5.62 3.52 1.21
CA ASP A 136 4.25 3.24 1.62
C ASP A 136 3.65 4.40 2.41
N GLY A 137 2.76 5.12 1.76
CA GLY A 137 2.08 6.31 2.30
C GLY A 137 1.24 7.01 1.23
N THR A 138 0.53 8.06 1.62
CA THR A 138 -0.09 8.96 0.63
C THR A 138 0.99 9.68 -0.18
N TRP A 139 0.65 10.17 -1.38
CA TRP A 139 1.60 10.94 -2.20
C TRP A 139 2.30 12.09 -1.46
N PRO A 140 1.61 12.93 -0.64
CA PRO A 140 2.29 13.92 0.19
C PRO A 140 3.26 13.31 1.22
N GLN A 141 2.89 12.17 1.83
CA GLN A 141 3.76 11.47 2.78
C GLN A 141 4.97 10.87 2.08
N ALA A 142 4.79 10.19 0.95
CA ALA A 142 5.89 9.63 0.16
C ALA A 142 6.85 10.74 -0.31
N LYS A 143 6.32 11.88 -0.77
CA LYS A 143 7.12 13.06 -1.15
C LYS A 143 7.93 13.59 0.04
N ALA A 144 7.32 13.71 1.22
CA ALA A 144 8.01 14.17 2.43
C ALA A 144 9.09 13.17 2.86
N MET A 145 8.81 11.86 2.85
CA MET A 145 9.80 10.81 3.16
C MET A 145 11.00 10.86 2.21
N TYR A 146 10.74 11.00 0.91
CA TYR A 146 11.79 11.12 -0.10
C TYR A 146 12.68 12.34 0.15
N HIS A 147 12.08 13.53 0.29
CA HIS A 147 12.83 14.77 0.53
C HIS A 147 13.61 14.78 1.85
N ASN A 148 13.06 14.20 2.90
CA ASN A 148 13.71 14.14 4.22
C ASN A 148 14.78 13.04 4.33
N SER A 149 14.99 12.25 3.29
CA SER A 149 15.92 11.10 3.28
C SER A 149 16.92 11.24 2.13
N PRO A 150 18.01 12.02 2.30
CA PRO A 150 18.98 12.32 1.23
C PRO A 150 19.55 11.08 0.53
N ILE A 151 19.78 9.99 1.27
CA ILE A 151 20.31 8.74 0.70
C ILE A 151 19.37 8.18 -0.40
N LEU A 152 18.07 8.43 -0.33
CA LEU A 152 17.12 7.97 -1.36
C LEU A 152 17.31 8.69 -2.70
N HIS A 153 17.99 9.85 -2.72
CA HIS A 153 18.26 10.59 -3.94
C HIS A 153 19.37 9.94 -4.78
N SER A 154 20.22 9.12 -4.17
CA SER A 154 21.28 8.36 -4.86
C SER A 154 20.81 6.97 -5.32
N VAL A 155 19.67 6.48 -4.82
CA VAL A 155 19.11 5.20 -5.26
C VAL A 155 18.53 5.34 -6.66
N ARG A 156 18.85 4.39 -7.54
CA ARG A 156 18.28 4.34 -8.90
C ARG A 156 16.76 4.32 -8.86
N SER A 157 16.13 5.39 -9.35
CA SER A 157 14.67 5.52 -9.35
C SER A 157 14.05 4.94 -10.61
N CYS A 158 12.92 4.25 -10.43
CA CYS A 158 12.15 3.65 -11.50
C CYS A 158 10.68 4.04 -11.39
N LYS A 159 9.97 3.93 -12.51
CA LYS A 159 8.51 4.14 -12.59
C LYS A 159 7.85 2.97 -13.33
N LEU A 160 6.63 2.67 -12.93
CA LEU A 160 5.76 1.76 -13.67
C LEU A 160 5.01 2.56 -14.73
N VAL A 161 4.85 1.99 -15.93
CA VAL A 161 4.09 2.56 -17.05
C VAL A 161 3.12 1.50 -17.58
N GLY A 162 2.06 1.92 -18.28
CA GLY A 162 1.06 0.98 -18.79
C GLY A 162 0.35 0.23 -17.65
N LEU A 163 0.02 0.92 -16.56
CA LEU A 163 -0.55 0.31 -15.36
C LEU A 163 -1.93 -0.30 -15.64
N PRO A 164 -2.20 -1.50 -15.10
CA PRO A 164 -3.55 -2.05 -15.10
C PRO A 164 -4.48 -1.20 -14.23
N ILE A 165 -5.77 -1.34 -14.44
CA ILE A 165 -6.77 -0.79 -13.53
C ILE A 165 -6.61 -1.46 -12.16
N SER A 166 -6.70 -0.66 -11.08
CA SER A 166 -6.58 -1.19 -9.72
C SER A 166 -7.73 -2.13 -9.39
N GLU A 167 -7.39 -3.29 -8.85
CA GLU A 167 -8.34 -4.29 -8.34
C GLU A 167 -8.82 -3.97 -6.92
N TYR A 168 -8.32 -2.87 -6.32
CA TYR A 168 -8.77 -2.36 -5.01
C TYR A 168 -10.07 -1.54 -5.17
N VAL A 169 -11.11 -2.18 -5.67
CA VAL A 169 -12.37 -1.57 -6.12
C VAL A 169 -13.16 -0.82 -5.05
N ILE A 170 -12.93 -1.10 -3.77
CA ILE A 170 -13.59 -0.44 -2.63
C ILE A 170 -12.89 0.86 -2.19
N ARG A 171 -11.84 1.28 -2.88
CA ARG A 171 -11.09 2.50 -2.57
C ARG A 171 -11.12 3.47 -3.75
N THR A 172 -11.61 4.69 -3.51
CA THR A 172 -11.53 5.77 -4.51
C THR A 172 -10.08 6.14 -4.77
N GLN A 173 -9.60 5.88 -5.97
CA GLN A 173 -8.26 6.27 -6.42
C GLN A 173 -8.29 7.69 -7.01
N PRO A 174 -7.18 8.46 -6.94
CA PRO A 174 -7.10 9.76 -7.62
C PRO A 174 -7.20 9.64 -9.13
N THR A 175 -6.46 8.69 -9.71
CA THR A 175 -6.42 8.38 -11.16
C THR A 175 -6.61 6.89 -11.37
N GLU A 176 -6.92 6.49 -12.60
CA GLU A 176 -7.14 5.07 -12.93
C GLU A 176 -5.90 4.20 -12.71
N GLY A 177 -4.69 4.75 -12.94
CA GLY A 177 -3.43 4.04 -12.75
C GLY A 177 -2.87 4.06 -11.32
N CYS A 178 -3.65 4.47 -10.30
CA CYS A 178 -3.18 4.45 -8.90
C CYS A 178 -3.36 3.08 -8.28
N LEU A 179 -2.28 2.32 -8.18
CA LEU A 179 -2.24 1.00 -7.53
C LEU A 179 -2.07 1.12 -6.02
N SER A 180 -2.55 0.12 -5.27
CA SER A 180 -2.23 -0.04 -3.84
C SER A 180 -0.78 -0.52 -3.68
N THR A 181 -0.25 -0.45 -2.45
CA THR A 181 1.10 -0.94 -2.13
C THR A 181 1.27 -2.42 -2.47
N LEU A 182 0.23 -3.24 -2.24
CA LEU A 182 0.22 -4.65 -2.62
C LEU A 182 0.33 -4.82 -4.14
N GLU A 183 -0.55 -4.15 -4.89
CA GLU A 183 -0.58 -4.25 -6.35
C GLU A 183 0.73 -3.77 -6.97
N THR A 184 1.26 -2.65 -6.46
CA THR A 184 2.54 -2.09 -6.89
C THR A 184 3.68 -3.07 -6.64
N GLY A 185 3.78 -3.64 -5.42
CA GLY A 185 4.82 -4.60 -5.06
C GLY A 185 4.72 -5.90 -5.85
N ALA A 186 3.51 -6.44 -6.00
CA ALA A 186 3.28 -7.68 -6.73
C ALA A 186 3.59 -7.52 -8.24
N LEU A 187 3.14 -6.43 -8.86
CA LEU A 187 3.43 -6.13 -10.26
C LEU A 187 4.93 -5.94 -10.49
N ALA A 188 5.57 -5.15 -9.64
CA ALA A 188 6.99 -4.85 -9.81
C ALA A 188 7.87 -6.10 -9.61
N LEU A 189 7.57 -6.93 -8.61
CA LEU A 189 8.26 -8.22 -8.44
C LEU A 189 8.04 -9.12 -9.66
N SER A 190 6.82 -9.21 -10.19
CA SER A 190 6.56 -10.04 -11.36
C SER A 190 7.36 -9.62 -12.60
N ILE A 191 7.58 -8.31 -12.77
CA ILE A 191 8.41 -7.77 -13.86
C ILE A 191 9.89 -8.12 -13.64
N LEU A 192 10.41 -7.85 -12.44
CA LEU A 192 11.82 -8.08 -12.12
C LEU A 192 12.21 -9.57 -12.10
N GLU A 193 11.29 -10.44 -11.74
CA GLU A 193 11.50 -11.90 -11.75
C GLU A 193 11.14 -12.56 -13.10
N GLY A 194 10.58 -11.80 -14.06
CA GLY A 194 10.08 -12.36 -15.31
C GLY A 194 8.96 -13.39 -15.12
N ASN A 195 8.20 -13.31 -14.01
CA ASN A 195 7.20 -14.31 -13.63
C ASN A 195 5.87 -13.66 -13.22
N SER A 196 4.88 -13.73 -14.12
CA SER A 196 3.54 -13.15 -13.92
C SER A 196 2.73 -13.84 -12.82
N GLN A 197 3.03 -15.09 -12.46
CA GLN A 197 2.33 -15.84 -11.41
C GLN A 197 2.50 -15.16 -10.04
N ILE A 198 3.64 -14.52 -9.78
CA ILE A 198 3.89 -13.78 -8.54
C ILE A 198 2.78 -12.76 -8.28
N ARG A 199 2.41 -11.98 -9.31
CA ARG A 199 1.32 -11.01 -9.18
C ARG A 199 -0.02 -11.68 -8.88
N ASN A 200 -0.36 -12.72 -9.63
CA ASN A 200 -1.66 -13.38 -9.50
C ASN A 200 -1.85 -13.98 -8.09
N GLU A 201 -0.84 -14.63 -7.56
CA GLU A 201 -0.90 -15.24 -6.24
C GLU A 201 -0.90 -14.21 -5.10
N LEU A 202 -0.12 -13.12 -5.21
CA LEU A 202 -0.08 -12.08 -4.18
C LEU A 202 -1.36 -11.25 -4.10
N LEU A 203 -2.16 -11.15 -5.17
CA LEU A 203 -3.41 -10.39 -5.16
C LEU A 203 -4.59 -11.11 -4.48
N GLY A 204 -4.50 -12.39 -4.23
CA GLY A 204 -5.56 -13.17 -3.59
C GLY A 204 -6.12 -12.53 -2.31
N PRO A 205 -5.31 -12.10 -1.33
CA PRO A 205 -5.80 -11.44 -0.11
C PRO A 205 -6.59 -10.14 -0.38
N LEU A 206 -6.24 -9.39 -1.43
CA LEU A 206 -6.96 -8.18 -1.83
C LEU A 206 -8.36 -8.51 -2.34
N HIS A 207 -8.48 -9.56 -3.14
CA HIS A 207 -9.78 -10.03 -3.63
C HIS A 207 -10.69 -10.47 -2.47
N TYR A 208 -10.16 -11.20 -1.48
CA TYR A 208 -10.88 -11.55 -0.26
C TYR A 208 -11.32 -10.31 0.50
N LEU A 209 -10.42 -9.35 0.70
CA LEU A 209 -10.73 -8.09 1.37
C LEU A 209 -11.86 -7.34 0.66
N CYS A 210 -11.77 -7.16 -0.65
CA CYS A 210 -12.79 -6.47 -1.44
C CYS A 210 -14.14 -7.18 -1.38
N ARG A 211 -14.13 -8.51 -1.55
CA ARG A 211 -15.36 -9.32 -1.49
C ARG A 211 -16.09 -9.15 -0.17
N PHE A 212 -15.39 -9.27 0.96
CA PHE A 212 -16.01 -9.10 2.28
C PHE A 212 -16.57 -7.68 2.48
N GLN A 213 -15.86 -6.66 2.03
CA GLN A 213 -16.34 -5.30 2.17
C GLN A 213 -17.59 -5.06 1.31
N LEU A 214 -17.64 -5.57 0.09
CA LEU A 214 -18.79 -5.47 -0.80
C LEU A 214 -20.00 -6.23 -0.23
N GLN A 215 -19.79 -7.42 0.34
CA GLN A 215 -20.85 -8.20 1.01
C GLN A 215 -21.41 -7.50 2.25
N ASN A 216 -20.67 -6.58 2.84
CA ASN A 216 -21.05 -5.82 4.03
C ASN A 216 -21.37 -4.34 3.73
N GLY A 217 -21.89 -4.04 2.54
CA GLY A 217 -22.42 -2.73 2.18
C GLY A 217 -21.41 -1.73 1.61
N ALA A 218 -20.14 -2.10 1.42
CA ALA A 218 -19.26 -1.27 0.62
C ALA A 218 -19.70 -1.28 -0.86
N VAL A 219 -19.41 -0.20 -1.56
CA VAL A 219 -19.70 -0.08 -3.00
C VAL A 219 -18.39 -0.02 -3.80
N THR A 220 -18.46 -0.42 -5.05
CA THR A 220 -17.35 -0.22 -5.98
C THR A 220 -17.17 1.25 -6.28
N HIS A 221 -15.91 1.69 -6.25
CA HIS A 221 -15.56 3.08 -6.54
C HIS A 221 -14.83 3.18 -7.87
N GLN A 222 -15.27 4.12 -8.69
CA GLN A 222 -14.49 4.58 -9.83
C GLN A 222 -13.44 5.62 -9.38
N SER A 223 -12.37 5.80 -10.14
CA SER A 223 -11.38 6.82 -9.86
C SER A 223 -12.00 8.23 -9.90
N LYS A 224 -11.38 9.19 -9.21
CA LYS A 224 -11.82 10.60 -9.32
C LYS A 224 -11.68 11.10 -10.75
N GLU A 225 -10.60 10.71 -11.44
CA GLU A 225 -10.38 11.02 -12.85
C GLU A 225 -11.54 10.55 -13.73
N TRP A 226 -11.94 9.29 -13.59
CA TRP A 226 -13.07 8.74 -14.33
C TRP A 226 -14.37 9.50 -14.06
N ARG A 227 -14.67 9.77 -12.76
CA ARG A 227 -15.88 10.50 -12.37
C ARG A 227 -15.88 11.94 -12.91
N ILE A 228 -14.74 12.59 -12.98
CA ILE A 228 -14.61 13.92 -13.59
C ILE A 228 -14.87 13.84 -15.10
N LYS A 229 -14.25 12.89 -15.81
CA LYS A 229 -14.49 12.66 -17.25
C LYS A 229 -15.96 12.36 -17.57
N GLN A 230 -16.67 11.69 -16.65
CA GLN A 230 -18.09 11.37 -16.78
C GLN A 230 -19.03 12.43 -16.18
N HIS A 231 -18.53 13.59 -15.77
CA HIS A 231 -19.29 14.67 -15.08
C HIS A 231 -20.10 14.18 -13.86
N THR A 232 -19.66 13.12 -13.18
CA THR A 232 -20.30 12.54 -11.98
C THR A 232 -19.55 12.83 -10.70
N TYR A 233 -18.51 13.67 -10.73
CA TYR A 233 -17.73 14.01 -9.54
C TYR A 233 -18.49 15.03 -8.69
N PRO A 234 -18.82 14.72 -7.40
CA PRO A 234 -19.79 15.52 -6.63
C PRO A 234 -19.22 16.77 -5.97
N LYS A 235 -17.92 17.06 -6.18
CA LYS A 235 -17.22 18.20 -5.54
C LYS A 235 -16.56 19.08 -6.58
N LEU A 236 -16.38 20.36 -6.23
CA LEU A 236 -15.57 21.26 -7.03
C LEU A 236 -14.15 20.72 -7.17
N ILE A 237 -13.60 20.82 -8.38
CA ILE A 237 -12.26 20.34 -8.70
C ILE A 237 -11.25 21.36 -8.18
N GLY A 238 -10.64 21.09 -7.04
CA GLY A 238 -9.61 21.96 -6.48
C GLY A 238 -8.38 22.06 -7.41
N LYS A 239 -7.71 23.21 -7.42
CA LYS A 239 -6.53 23.54 -8.27
C LYS A 239 -5.47 22.43 -8.30
N ARG A 240 -5.24 21.73 -7.18
CA ARG A 240 -4.26 20.63 -7.10
C ARG A 240 -4.69 19.40 -7.92
N LEU A 241 -5.96 19.01 -7.82
CA LEU A 241 -6.50 17.87 -8.56
C LEU A 241 -6.59 18.20 -10.06
N ALA A 242 -7.05 19.42 -10.40
CA ALA A 242 -7.09 19.91 -11.77
C ALA A 242 -5.69 19.87 -12.42
N LYS A 243 -4.66 20.35 -11.73
CA LYS A 243 -3.26 20.28 -12.20
C LYS A 243 -2.77 18.84 -12.39
N GLN A 244 -3.12 17.94 -11.47
CA GLN A 244 -2.73 16.53 -11.53
C GLN A 244 -3.38 15.82 -12.72
N LEU A 245 -4.63 16.12 -13.02
CA LEU A 245 -5.40 15.51 -14.10
C LEU A 245 -5.26 16.25 -15.45
N ARG A 246 -4.53 17.39 -15.49
CA ARG A 246 -4.44 18.27 -16.65
C ARG A 246 -5.82 18.75 -17.16
N VAL A 247 -6.75 18.90 -16.25
CA VAL A 247 -8.09 19.45 -16.50
C VAL A 247 -8.06 20.92 -16.07
N LEU A 248 -8.64 21.81 -16.87
CA LEU A 248 -8.79 23.22 -16.46
C LEU A 248 -9.74 23.27 -15.26
N PRO A 249 -9.44 24.06 -14.21
CA PRO A 249 -10.41 24.30 -13.15
C PRO A 249 -11.65 24.98 -13.77
N GLU A 250 -12.82 24.49 -13.38
CA GLU A 250 -14.07 25.21 -13.64
C GLU A 250 -14.03 26.53 -12.85
N ASP A 251 -14.29 27.65 -13.53
CA ASP A 251 -14.36 29.01 -12.95
C ASP A 251 -15.52 29.16 -11.97
#